data_e668dd511b9c78d00c673d79a2f4f163
#
_entry.id   e668dd511b9c78d00c673d79a2f4f163
#
_cell.length_a   1.000
_cell.length_b   1.000
_cell.length_c   1.000
_cell.angle_alpha   90.00
_cell.angle_beta   90.00
_cell.angle_gamma   90.00
#
_symmetry.space_group_name_H-M   'P 1'
#
loop_
_entity.id
_entity.type
_entity.pdbx_description
1 polymer ?
#
loop_
_entity_poly.entity_id
_entity_poly.type
_entity_poly.pdbx_seq_one_letter_code
_entity_poly.pdbx_strand_id
1 'polypeptide(L)'
;MVDPQTIDVCFAQTSVSYRTREESDPMETLTSSDGTQIAFDRLGDGPPVIVVGGQLCDRALTRPTAEELAKRFTVFNYDRRGRGDSGDTAPYALEREVEDIGALIAEVRGKASVYGHSSGAALALHAAAGLPMSKLVLHEPPYNPEGDEYGQRATRKEAEHIRTLLAEDRRDEALEYFWRTIGMPQEMVDEMRQTPRWAELEAMAPTMAYDSEVMDDIGRGGAVPTDLAGRVRSETLVLVGGASPEWMIDVARQVAEAMPNGRYSVLEGQEHVVPPEILVPVLAEFLTG
;
A
#
# COMPACT_ATOMS: atom_id res chain seq x y z
N MET A 1 12.25 27.88 -0.12
CA MET A 1 12.97 27.34 -1.28
C MET A 1 13.65 26.07 -0.78
N VAL A 2 12.97 24.94 -0.87
CA VAL A 2 13.53 23.63 -0.50
C VAL A 2 14.41 23.21 -1.67
N ASP A 3 15.66 22.89 -1.38
CA ASP A 3 16.67 22.44 -2.33
C ASP A 3 16.18 21.15 -3.02
N PRO A 4 16.15 21.07 -4.37
CA PRO A 4 15.73 19.86 -5.08
C PRO A 4 16.68 18.66 -4.92
N GLN A 5 17.74 18.76 -4.12
CA GLN A 5 18.76 17.72 -3.95
C GLN A 5 18.59 16.83 -2.71
N THR A 6 17.50 16.95 -1.96
CA THR A 6 17.30 16.12 -0.76
C THR A 6 16.05 15.26 -0.86
N ILE A 7 15.97 14.46 -1.92
CA ILE A 7 15.12 13.27 -1.93
C ILE A 7 16.05 12.09 -2.16
N ASP A 8 16.81 11.74 -1.13
CA ASP A 8 17.48 10.43 -1.07
C ASP A 8 16.40 9.38 -0.86
N VAL A 9 16.10 8.65 -1.91
CA VAL A 9 14.97 7.75 -1.98
C VAL A 9 15.36 6.34 -1.65
N CYS A 10 14.69 5.87 -0.76
CA CYS A 10 14.48 4.67 -0.01
C CYS A 10 14.33 3.33 -0.78
N PHE A 11 14.73 3.21 -2.02
CA PHE A 11 14.71 1.95 -2.78
C PHE A 11 16.09 1.38 -3.08
N ALA A 12 17.18 2.10 -2.76
CA ALA A 12 18.52 1.78 -3.23
C ALA A 12 19.32 0.80 -2.35
N GLN A 13 18.87 0.40 -1.17
CA GLN A 13 19.67 -0.42 -0.26
C GLN A 13 19.09 -1.79 0.12
N THR A 14 17.88 -2.11 -0.25
CA THR A 14 17.41 -3.49 -0.12
C THR A 14 17.62 -4.22 -1.44
N SER A 15 18.68 -5.04 -1.49
CA SER A 15 18.72 -6.20 -2.38
C SER A 15 17.58 -7.13 -1.95
N VAL A 16 16.34 -6.76 -2.31
CA VAL A 16 15.20 -7.67 -2.20
C VAL A 16 15.51 -8.77 -3.21
N SER A 17 16.05 -9.89 -2.72
CA SER A 17 16.17 -11.09 -3.53
C SER A 17 14.75 -11.52 -3.85
N TYR A 18 14.28 -11.15 -5.03
CA TYR A 18 13.02 -11.67 -5.57
C TYR A 18 13.17 -13.19 -5.66
N ARG A 19 12.61 -13.90 -4.69
CA ARG A 19 12.41 -15.34 -4.86
C ARG A 19 11.40 -15.50 -5.98
N THR A 20 11.84 -16.13 -7.05
CA THR A 20 10.92 -16.73 -8.02
C THR A 20 9.98 -17.65 -7.25
N ARG A 21 8.70 -17.56 -7.56
CA ARG A 21 7.60 -18.31 -6.96
C ARG A 21 8.01 -19.78 -6.78
N GLU A 22 8.17 -20.24 -5.53
CA GLU A 22 8.28 -21.67 -5.24
C GLU A 22 6.87 -22.26 -5.27
N GLU A 23 6.70 -23.43 -5.94
CA GLU A 23 5.43 -24.11 -6.19
C GLU A 23 4.72 -24.68 -4.93
N SER A 24 5.08 -24.26 -3.71
CA SER A 24 4.78 -25.01 -2.49
C SER A 24 3.51 -24.62 -1.72
N ASP A 25 2.94 -23.43 -1.93
CA ASP A 25 1.70 -23.05 -1.24
C ASP A 25 0.56 -22.88 -2.25
N PRO A 26 -0.58 -23.60 -2.04
CA PRO A 26 -1.71 -23.46 -2.95
C PRO A 26 -2.28 -22.06 -2.87
N MET A 27 -2.22 -21.32 -3.99
CA MET A 27 -2.97 -20.08 -4.17
C MET A 27 -4.45 -20.38 -3.99
N GLU A 28 -5.10 -19.64 -3.10
CA GLU A 28 -6.54 -19.64 -2.94
C GLU A 28 -7.16 -18.46 -3.71
N THR A 29 -8.42 -18.57 -4.06
CA THR A 29 -9.19 -17.46 -4.64
C THR A 29 -10.51 -17.30 -3.92
N LEU A 30 -10.99 -16.07 -3.80
CA LEU A 30 -12.35 -15.76 -3.40
C LEU A 30 -13.03 -14.91 -4.46
N THR A 31 -14.35 -14.88 -4.43
CA THR A 31 -15.14 -14.06 -5.36
C THR A 31 -15.61 -12.80 -4.65
N SER A 32 -15.23 -11.64 -5.16
CA SER A 32 -15.71 -10.34 -4.68
C SER A 32 -17.16 -10.11 -5.06
N SER A 33 -17.79 -9.07 -4.51
CA SER A 33 -19.23 -8.79 -4.70
C SER A 33 -19.62 -8.52 -6.16
N ASP A 34 -18.69 -8.04 -6.98
CA ASP A 34 -18.88 -7.79 -8.42
C ASP A 34 -18.51 -8.99 -9.31
N GLY A 35 -18.13 -10.14 -8.70
CA GLY A 35 -17.72 -11.34 -9.41
C GLY A 35 -16.22 -11.44 -9.70
N THR A 36 -15.43 -10.40 -9.37
CA THR A 36 -13.97 -10.41 -9.55
C THR A 36 -13.34 -11.50 -8.67
N GLN A 37 -12.45 -12.30 -9.25
CA GLN A 37 -11.68 -13.31 -8.50
C GLN A 37 -10.47 -12.62 -7.85
N ILE A 38 -10.35 -12.74 -6.55
CA ILE A 38 -9.24 -12.19 -5.76
C ILE A 38 -8.36 -13.34 -5.30
N ALA A 39 -7.10 -13.32 -5.73
CA ALA A 39 -6.10 -14.33 -5.40
C ALA A 39 -5.39 -13.97 -4.09
N PHE A 40 -5.16 -14.96 -3.23
CA PHE A 40 -4.45 -14.78 -1.97
C PHE A 40 -3.70 -16.04 -1.55
N ASP A 41 -2.67 -15.86 -0.73
CA ASP A 41 -2.01 -16.93 0.02
C ASP A 41 -2.51 -16.86 1.46
N ARG A 42 -2.83 -18.04 2.04
CA ARG A 42 -3.16 -18.15 3.46
C ARG A 42 -1.97 -18.81 4.17
N LEU A 43 -1.31 -18.07 5.05
CA LEU A 43 -0.08 -18.49 5.71
C LEU A 43 -0.26 -18.53 7.23
N GLY A 44 0.36 -19.51 7.89
CA GLY A 44 0.41 -19.60 9.35
C GLY A 44 -0.90 -19.99 10.02
N ASP A 45 -0.91 -19.92 11.36
CA ASP A 45 -2.05 -20.27 12.22
C ASP A 45 -2.07 -19.32 13.44
N GLY A 46 -3.19 -18.65 13.65
CA GLY A 46 -3.36 -17.66 14.72
C GLY A 46 -4.43 -16.63 14.41
N PRO A 47 -4.45 -15.49 15.12
CA PRO A 47 -5.40 -14.40 14.82
C PRO A 47 -5.24 -13.90 13.37
N PRO A 48 -6.35 -13.62 12.66
CA PRO A 48 -6.27 -13.28 11.24
C PRO A 48 -5.76 -11.85 11.00
N VAL A 49 -4.86 -11.71 10.02
CA VAL A 49 -4.31 -10.45 9.53
C VAL A 49 -4.36 -10.41 8.01
N ILE A 50 -4.93 -9.35 7.45
CA ILE A 50 -4.93 -9.09 6.01
C ILE A 50 -3.81 -8.10 5.70
N VAL A 51 -2.94 -8.44 4.74
CA VAL A 51 -1.84 -7.57 4.27
C VAL A 51 -2.27 -6.89 2.98
N VAL A 52 -2.31 -5.55 2.98
CA VAL A 52 -2.69 -4.72 1.85
C VAL A 52 -1.44 -4.04 1.28
N GLY A 53 -0.99 -4.51 0.13
CA GLY A 53 0.19 -3.98 -0.57
C GLY A 53 -0.03 -2.59 -1.16
N GLY A 54 1.07 -1.84 -1.31
CA GLY A 54 1.09 -0.52 -1.91
C GLY A 54 0.99 -0.52 -3.44
N GLN A 55 1.28 0.61 -4.05
CA GLN A 55 1.27 0.79 -5.50
C GLN A 55 2.27 -0.14 -6.18
N LEU A 56 1.88 -0.75 -7.32
CA LEU A 56 2.69 -1.70 -8.08
C LEU A 56 3.19 -2.91 -7.26
N CYS A 57 2.54 -3.20 -6.13
CA CYS A 57 2.83 -4.39 -5.31
C CYS A 57 1.83 -5.50 -5.64
N ASP A 58 2.38 -6.69 -5.86
CA ASP A 58 1.67 -7.97 -5.83
C ASP A 58 1.97 -8.70 -4.51
N ARG A 59 1.31 -9.85 -4.28
CA ARG A 59 1.55 -10.64 -3.08
C ARG A 59 2.95 -11.27 -3.02
N ALA A 60 3.67 -11.38 -4.15
CA ALA A 60 5.05 -11.82 -4.15
C ALA A 60 5.97 -10.80 -3.48
N LEU A 61 5.73 -9.50 -3.71
CA LEU A 61 6.50 -8.42 -3.09
C LEU A 61 6.23 -8.32 -1.57
N THR A 62 5.00 -8.54 -1.13
CA THR A 62 4.64 -8.50 0.29
C THR A 62 4.90 -9.81 1.03
N ARG A 63 5.26 -10.88 0.32
CA ARG A 63 5.47 -12.23 0.86
C ARG A 63 6.47 -12.29 2.02
N PRO A 64 7.64 -11.64 2.00
CA PRO A 64 8.57 -11.70 3.13
C PRO A 64 7.96 -11.20 4.45
N THR A 65 7.18 -10.12 4.40
CA THR A 65 6.44 -9.61 5.56
C THR A 65 5.33 -10.58 6.00
N ALA A 66 4.62 -11.16 5.03
CA ALA A 66 3.56 -12.12 5.31
C ALA A 66 4.10 -13.41 5.96
N GLU A 67 5.23 -13.95 5.49
CA GLU A 67 5.89 -15.13 6.08
C GLU A 67 6.38 -14.87 7.51
N GLU A 68 6.94 -13.69 7.78
CA GLU A 68 7.37 -13.33 9.11
C GLU A 68 6.18 -13.17 10.08
N LEU A 69 5.09 -12.53 9.63
CA LEU A 69 3.82 -12.44 10.37
C LEU A 69 3.19 -13.82 10.61
N ALA A 70 3.30 -14.74 9.64
CA ALA A 70 2.71 -16.06 9.71
C ALA A 70 3.27 -16.94 10.84
N LYS A 71 4.39 -16.56 11.44
CA LYS A 71 4.92 -17.20 12.65
C LYS A 71 4.00 -17.04 13.88
N ARG A 72 3.06 -16.10 13.84
CA ARG A 72 2.15 -15.76 14.97
C ARG A 72 0.69 -15.56 14.57
N PHE A 73 0.41 -15.37 13.28
CA PHE A 73 -0.90 -14.99 12.76
C PHE A 73 -1.32 -15.90 11.60
N THR A 74 -2.62 -15.96 11.33
CA THR A 74 -3.11 -16.43 10.05
C THR A 74 -3.13 -15.23 9.10
N VAL A 75 -2.24 -15.22 8.12
CA VAL A 75 -2.03 -14.08 7.22
C VAL A 75 -2.74 -14.35 5.89
N PHE A 76 -3.55 -13.38 5.47
CA PHE A 76 -4.15 -13.29 4.14
C PHE A 76 -3.33 -12.29 3.33
N ASN A 77 -2.39 -12.79 2.53
CA ASN A 77 -1.55 -12.01 1.65
C ASN A 77 -2.16 -12.05 0.25
N TYR A 78 -2.78 -10.99 -0.21
CA TYR A 78 -3.58 -11.00 -1.44
C TYR A 78 -3.05 -10.05 -2.51
N ASP A 79 -3.33 -10.39 -3.76
CA ASP A 79 -3.20 -9.45 -4.87
C ASP A 79 -4.42 -8.54 -4.91
N ARG A 80 -4.22 -7.23 -4.86
CA ARG A 80 -5.30 -6.27 -5.13
C ARG A 80 -5.80 -6.46 -6.57
N ARG A 81 -7.06 -6.11 -6.85
CA ARG A 81 -7.61 -6.25 -8.21
C ARG A 81 -6.72 -5.62 -9.28
N GLY A 82 -6.63 -6.23 -10.44
CA GLY A 82 -5.76 -5.82 -11.54
C GLY A 82 -4.28 -6.09 -11.33
N ARG A 83 -3.89 -6.81 -10.27
CA ARG A 83 -2.49 -7.13 -9.94
C ARG A 83 -2.29 -8.63 -9.74
N GLY A 84 -1.08 -9.09 -10.04
CA GLY A 84 -0.69 -10.48 -9.84
C GLY A 84 -1.66 -11.46 -10.52
N ASP A 85 -2.22 -12.38 -9.73
CA ASP A 85 -3.19 -13.38 -10.19
C ASP A 85 -4.66 -12.99 -9.92
N SER A 86 -4.92 -11.83 -9.34
CA SER A 86 -6.28 -11.33 -9.17
C SER A 86 -6.86 -10.83 -10.49
N GLY A 87 -8.16 -11.05 -10.67
CA GLY A 87 -8.92 -10.47 -11.78
C GLY A 87 -9.09 -8.96 -11.66
N ASP A 88 -9.69 -8.40 -12.68
CA ASP A 88 -10.12 -7.01 -12.72
C ASP A 88 -11.45 -6.88 -13.45
N THR A 89 -12.35 -6.02 -12.96
CA THR A 89 -13.65 -5.80 -13.57
C THR A 89 -13.89 -4.31 -13.74
N ALA A 90 -13.95 -3.87 -14.99
CA ALA A 90 -14.22 -2.48 -15.34
C ALA A 90 -15.72 -2.16 -15.25
N PRO A 91 -16.10 -0.91 -14.95
CA PRO A 91 -15.20 0.19 -14.58
C PRO A 91 -14.66 0.05 -13.15
N TYR A 92 -13.43 0.54 -12.92
CA TYR A 92 -12.89 0.64 -11.58
C TYR A 92 -13.71 1.59 -10.72
N ALA A 93 -13.82 1.27 -9.44
CA ALA A 93 -14.29 2.16 -8.39
C ALA A 93 -13.61 1.76 -7.07
N LEU A 94 -13.25 2.74 -6.25
CA LEU A 94 -12.62 2.53 -4.94
C LEU A 94 -13.44 1.58 -4.06
N GLU A 95 -14.77 1.68 -4.11
CA GLU A 95 -15.69 0.84 -3.33
C GLU A 95 -15.51 -0.65 -3.65
N ARG A 96 -15.08 -1.00 -4.86
CA ARG A 96 -14.81 -2.38 -5.26
C ARG A 96 -13.59 -2.95 -4.53
N GLU A 97 -12.53 -2.16 -4.34
CA GLU A 97 -11.39 -2.60 -3.53
C GLU A 97 -11.75 -2.70 -2.04
N VAL A 98 -12.61 -1.83 -1.54
CA VAL A 98 -13.14 -1.95 -0.17
C VAL A 98 -13.97 -3.24 -0.02
N GLU A 99 -14.77 -3.60 -1.02
CA GLU A 99 -15.53 -4.85 -1.05
C GLU A 99 -14.62 -6.08 -1.11
N ASP A 100 -13.47 -6.01 -1.79
CA ASP A 100 -12.47 -7.09 -1.81
C ASP A 100 -11.92 -7.35 -0.41
N ILE A 101 -11.57 -6.30 0.34
CA ILE A 101 -11.16 -6.43 1.75
C ILE A 101 -12.31 -6.98 2.58
N GLY A 102 -13.55 -6.54 2.32
CA GLY A 102 -14.75 -7.07 2.98
C GLY A 102 -14.94 -8.57 2.75
N ALA A 103 -14.69 -9.05 1.54
CA ALA A 103 -14.76 -10.48 1.19
C ALA A 103 -13.66 -11.29 1.92
N LEU A 104 -12.44 -10.75 2.02
CA LEU A 104 -11.36 -11.36 2.82
C LEU A 104 -11.72 -11.42 4.31
N ILE A 105 -12.32 -10.36 4.87
CA ILE A 105 -12.81 -10.37 6.26
C ILE A 105 -13.91 -11.43 6.45
N ALA A 106 -14.80 -11.60 5.48
CA ALA A 106 -15.85 -12.61 5.55
C ALA A 106 -15.28 -14.03 5.50
N GLU A 107 -14.21 -14.28 4.74
CA GLU A 107 -13.53 -15.56 4.64
C GLU A 107 -13.02 -16.05 6.01
N VAL A 108 -12.57 -15.15 6.88
CA VAL A 108 -12.11 -15.49 8.24
C VAL A 108 -13.24 -15.79 9.24
N ARG A 109 -14.50 -15.68 8.82
CA ARG A 109 -15.70 -15.93 9.66
C ARG A 109 -15.69 -15.16 10.98
N GLY A 110 -15.12 -13.96 11.00
CA GLY A 110 -14.99 -13.15 12.19
C GLY A 110 -14.52 -11.74 11.88
N LYS A 111 -13.65 -11.23 12.73
CA LYS A 111 -12.97 -9.96 12.52
C LYS A 111 -11.49 -10.24 12.20
N ALA A 112 -10.95 -9.56 11.21
CA ALA A 112 -9.53 -9.55 10.91
C ALA A 112 -8.90 -8.23 11.36
N SER A 113 -7.61 -8.25 11.68
CA SER A 113 -6.79 -7.05 11.66
C SER A 113 -6.32 -6.78 10.24
N VAL A 114 -6.05 -5.52 9.93
CA VAL A 114 -5.57 -5.12 8.59
C VAL A 114 -4.27 -4.35 8.75
N TYR A 115 -3.26 -4.73 8.00
CA TYR A 115 -2.02 -3.99 7.83
C TYR A 115 -1.95 -3.48 6.39
N GLY A 116 -1.89 -2.17 6.21
CA GLY A 116 -1.71 -1.54 4.91
C GLY A 116 -0.38 -0.77 4.85
N HIS A 117 0.31 -0.85 3.71
CA HIS A 117 1.55 -0.14 3.45
C HIS A 117 1.37 0.83 2.27
N SER A 118 1.87 2.06 2.40
CA SER A 118 1.86 3.07 1.34
C SER A 118 0.42 3.32 0.82
N SER A 119 0.14 3.27 -0.47
CA SER A 119 -1.24 3.39 -1.00
C SER A 119 -2.17 2.30 -0.47
N GLY A 120 -1.64 1.13 -0.07
CA GLY A 120 -2.39 0.10 0.64
C GLY A 120 -2.83 0.54 2.04
N ALA A 121 -2.09 1.43 2.71
CA ALA A 121 -2.53 2.05 3.95
C ALA A 121 -3.70 3.03 3.70
N ALA A 122 -3.66 3.78 2.60
CA ALA A 122 -4.77 4.63 2.21
C ALA A 122 -6.03 3.81 1.91
N LEU A 123 -5.91 2.69 1.19
CA LEU A 123 -7.03 1.78 0.94
C LEU A 123 -7.56 1.15 2.24
N ALA A 124 -6.68 0.71 3.14
CA ALA A 124 -7.06 0.15 4.43
C ALA A 124 -7.81 1.16 5.30
N LEU A 125 -7.46 2.46 5.21
CA LEU A 125 -8.17 3.55 5.86
C LEU A 125 -9.61 3.68 5.34
N HIS A 126 -9.80 3.63 4.01
CA HIS A 126 -11.14 3.63 3.40
C HIS A 126 -11.97 2.43 3.87
N ALA A 127 -11.38 1.25 3.86
CA ALA A 127 -12.06 0.04 4.32
C ALA A 127 -12.45 0.12 5.80
N ALA A 128 -11.56 0.64 6.67
CA ALA A 128 -11.81 0.74 8.11
C ALA A 128 -12.93 1.73 8.49
N ALA A 129 -13.23 2.68 7.63
CA ALA A 129 -14.35 3.61 7.86
C ALA A 129 -15.73 2.96 7.73
N GLY A 130 -15.83 1.77 7.10
CA GLY A 130 -17.10 1.06 6.85
C GLY A 130 -17.13 -0.41 7.24
N LEU A 131 -15.97 -1.07 7.38
CA LEU A 131 -15.90 -2.50 7.66
C LEU A 131 -15.50 -2.80 9.12
N PRO A 132 -16.00 -3.89 9.70
CA PRO A 132 -15.64 -4.28 11.06
C PRO A 132 -14.22 -4.90 11.07
N MET A 133 -13.27 -4.20 11.64
CA MET A 133 -11.90 -4.68 11.83
C MET A 133 -11.58 -4.87 13.31
N SER A 134 -10.68 -5.82 13.64
CA SER A 134 -10.15 -5.97 14.99
C SER A 134 -9.23 -4.81 15.34
N LYS A 135 -8.17 -4.65 14.54
CA LYS A 135 -7.20 -3.56 14.62
C LYS A 135 -6.76 -3.12 13.23
N LEU A 136 -6.25 -1.92 13.12
CA LEU A 136 -5.74 -1.35 11.88
C LEU A 136 -4.30 -0.88 12.07
N VAL A 137 -3.43 -1.19 11.11
CA VAL A 137 -2.10 -0.60 11.02
C VAL A 137 -1.95 0.09 9.69
N LEU A 138 -1.61 1.36 9.71
CA LEU A 138 -1.34 2.21 8.56
C LEU A 138 0.15 2.54 8.55
N HIS A 139 0.89 1.95 7.61
CA HIS A 139 2.32 2.18 7.48
C HIS A 139 2.57 3.14 6.32
N GLU A 140 2.97 4.36 6.66
CA GLU A 140 3.30 5.43 5.73
C GLU A 140 2.25 5.68 4.63
N PRO A 141 0.99 6.01 4.98
CA PRO A 141 0.01 6.43 3.98
C PRO A 141 0.53 7.69 3.25
N PRO A 142 0.65 7.68 1.91
CA PRO A 142 1.41 8.68 1.17
C PRO A 142 0.57 9.90 0.81
N TYR A 143 -0.06 10.51 1.81
CA TYR A 143 -0.82 11.74 1.64
C TYR A 143 0.08 12.98 1.64
N ASN A 144 -0.42 14.10 1.16
CA ASN A 144 0.19 15.41 1.38
C ASN A 144 -0.27 15.98 2.72
N PRO A 145 0.62 16.67 3.47
CA PRO A 145 0.24 17.36 4.69
C PRO A 145 -0.93 18.33 4.48
N GLU A 146 -1.76 18.51 5.50
CA GLU A 146 -2.81 19.51 5.48
C GLU A 146 -2.19 20.91 5.31
N GLY A 147 -2.71 21.71 4.36
CA GLY A 147 -2.21 23.03 4.06
C GLY A 147 -1.01 23.09 3.09
N ASP A 148 -0.46 21.95 2.65
CA ASP A 148 0.57 21.94 1.61
C ASP A 148 -0.04 22.07 0.20
N GLU A 149 -0.46 23.29 -0.14
CA GLU A 149 -1.02 23.56 -1.46
C GLU A 149 -0.03 23.31 -2.62
N TYR A 150 1.27 23.44 -2.38
CA TYR A 150 2.28 23.20 -3.41
C TYR A 150 2.39 21.71 -3.72
N GLY A 151 2.56 20.86 -2.70
CA GLY A 151 2.57 19.40 -2.84
C GLY A 151 1.29 18.90 -3.48
N GLN A 152 0.13 19.35 -3.01
CA GLN A 152 -1.17 18.98 -3.59
C GLN A 152 -1.31 19.34 -5.07
N ARG A 153 -0.78 20.50 -5.50
CA ARG A 153 -0.77 20.86 -6.93
C ARG A 153 0.20 20.01 -7.75
N ALA A 154 1.34 19.64 -7.16
CA ALA A 154 2.31 18.74 -7.81
C ALA A 154 1.68 17.36 -8.00
N THR A 155 1.11 16.78 -6.95
CA THR A 155 0.42 15.47 -6.99
C THR A 155 -0.69 15.44 -8.06
N ARG A 156 -1.53 16.48 -8.16
CA ARG A 156 -2.54 16.54 -9.23
C ARG A 156 -1.93 16.47 -10.63
N LYS A 157 -0.86 17.22 -10.89
CA LYS A 157 -0.20 17.23 -12.20
C LYS A 157 0.43 15.86 -12.52
N GLU A 158 1.03 15.23 -11.53
CA GLU A 158 1.63 13.91 -11.67
C GLU A 158 0.57 12.87 -11.98
N ALA A 159 -0.52 12.84 -11.23
CA ALA A 159 -1.65 11.94 -11.45
C ALA A 159 -2.30 12.14 -12.82
N GLU A 160 -2.50 13.40 -13.24
CA GLU A 160 -3.03 13.72 -14.58
C GLU A 160 -2.08 13.27 -15.69
N HIS A 161 -0.76 13.43 -15.49
CA HIS A 161 0.24 12.99 -16.46
C HIS A 161 0.29 11.47 -16.60
N ILE A 162 0.35 10.74 -15.48
CA ILE A 162 0.29 9.27 -15.46
C ILE A 162 -0.99 8.79 -16.13
N ARG A 163 -2.15 9.37 -15.78
CA ARG A 163 -3.44 9.03 -16.42
C ARG A 163 -3.40 9.21 -17.93
N THR A 164 -2.78 10.28 -18.42
CA THR A 164 -2.63 10.55 -19.86
C THR A 164 -1.79 9.46 -20.53
N LEU A 165 -0.62 9.12 -19.95
CA LEU A 165 0.25 8.07 -20.47
C LEU A 165 -0.46 6.71 -20.52
N LEU A 166 -1.20 6.37 -19.47
CA LEU A 166 -1.96 5.11 -19.41
C LEU A 166 -3.10 5.08 -20.43
N ALA A 167 -3.79 6.19 -20.67
CA ALA A 167 -4.84 6.29 -21.67
C ALA A 167 -4.31 6.13 -23.10
N GLU A 168 -3.04 6.48 -23.33
CA GLU A 168 -2.31 6.30 -24.58
C GLU A 168 -1.60 4.93 -24.69
N ASP A 169 -1.81 4.01 -23.72
CA ASP A 169 -1.13 2.72 -23.55
C ASP A 169 0.42 2.82 -23.49
N ARG A 170 0.93 3.95 -23.00
CA ARG A 170 2.36 4.23 -22.80
C ARG A 170 2.78 3.81 -21.38
N ARG A 171 2.63 2.52 -21.08
CA ARG A 171 2.82 1.96 -19.73
C ARG A 171 4.26 2.06 -19.25
N ASP A 172 5.21 1.78 -20.13
CA ASP A 172 6.66 1.92 -19.88
C ASP A 172 7.02 3.33 -19.42
N GLU A 173 6.50 4.35 -20.11
CA GLU A 173 6.76 5.74 -19.77
C GLU A 173 6.04 6.16 -18.49
N ALA A 174 4.87 5.62 -18.20
CA ALA A 174 4.17 5.87 -16.95
C ALA A 174 4.95 5.31 -15.74
N LEU A 175 5.51 4.09 -15.87
CA LEU A 175 6.38 3.49 -14.86
C LEU A 175 7.66 4.29 -14.66
N GLU A 176 8.36 4.64 -15.74
CA GLU A 176 9.58 5.46 -15.66
C GLU A 176 9.29 6.80 -14.97
N TYR A 177 8.22 7.48 -15.38
CA TYR A 177 7.82 8.75 -14.79
C TYR A 177 7.56 8.59 -13.28
N PHE A 178 6.80 7.59 -12.87
CA PHE A 178 6.52 7.30 -11.46
C PHE A 178 7.81 7.06 -10.66
N TRP A 179 8.68 6.16 -11.10
CA TRP A 179 9.90 5.85 -10.38
C TRP A 179 10.82 7.06 -10.23
N ARG A 180 10.87 7.89 -11.26
CA ARG A 180 11.64 9.14 -11.21
C ARG A 180 11.03 10.18 -10.27
N THR A 181 9.72 10.27 -10.24
CA THR A 181 9.02 11.22 -9.34
C THR A 181 9.26 10.89 -7.88
N ILE A 182 9.32 9.62 -7.53
CA ILE A 182 9.69 9.19 -6.19
C ILE A 182 11.22 9.16 -5.95
N GLY A 183 12.04 9.68 -6.91
CA GLY A 183 13.47 9.94 -6.80
C GLY A 183 14.39 8.79 -7.15
N MET A 184 13.90 7.74 -7.81
CA MET A 184 14.77 6.66 -8.29
C MET A 184 15.72 7.18 -9.38
N PRO A 185 17.04 6.95 -9.26
CA PRO A 185 18.00 7.31 -10.30
C PRO A 185 17.70 6.63 -11.63
N GLN A 186 17.98 7.33 -12.76
CA GLN A 186 17.70 6.79 -14.10
C GLN A 186 18.39 5.45 -14.34
N GLU A 187 19.64 5.31 -13.88
CA GLU A 187 20.40 4.08 -14.03
C GLU A 187 19.68 2.87 -13.40
N MET A 188 19.06 3.07 -12.24
CA MET A 188 18.29 2.01 -11.55
C MET A 188 17.00 1.67 -12.31
N VAL A 189 16.33 2.66 -12.89
CA VAL A 189 15.15 2.42 -13.74
C VAL A 189 15.56 1.62 -14.98
N ASP A 190 16.68 1.99 -15.61
CA ASP A 190 17.22 1.30 -16.78
C ASP A 190 17.65 -0.14 -16.47
N GLU A 191 18.23 -0.38 -15.30
CA GLU A 191 18.56 -1.72 -14.81
C GLU A 191 17.30 -2.55 -14.56
N MET A 192 16.31 -2.00 -13.88
CA MET A 192 15.03 -2.68 -13.61
C MET A 192 14.31 -3.04 -14.91
N ARG A 193 14.37 -2.17 -15.92
CA ARG A 193 13.80 -2.40 -17.26
C ARG A 193 14.42 -3.62 -17.97
N GLN A 194 15.65 -4.03 -17.63
CA GLN A 194 16.30 -5.22 -18.19
C GLN A 194 15.88 -6.52 -17.47
N THR A 195 15.10 -6.45 -16.39
CA THR A 195 14.66 -7.62 -15.63
C THR A 195 13.30 -8.13 -16.11
N PRO A 196 12.99 -9.43 -15.90
CA PRO A 196 11.64 -9.96 -16.16
C PRO A 196 10.54 -9.24 -15.36
N ARG A 197 10.90 -8.65 -14.20
CA ARG A 197 9.96 -7.90 -13.35
C ARG A 197 9.35 -6.69 -14.07
N TRP A 198 10.07 -6.08 -15.02
CA TRP A 198 9.54 -4.93 -15.76
C TRP A 198 8.26 -5.25 -16.52
N ALA A 199 8.18 -6.42 -17.18
CA ALA A 199 6.97 -6.85 -17.88
C ALA A 199 5.79 -7.06 -16.92
N GLU A 200 6.05 -7.56 -15.70
CA GLU A 200 5.01 -7.68 -14.66
C GLU A 200 4.54 -6.31 -14.17
N LEU A 201 5.46 -5.35 -14.02
CA LEU A 201 5.12 -3.97 -13.67
C LEU A 201 4.31 -3.29 -14.78
N GLU A 202 4.67 -3.48 -16.07
CA GLU A 202 3.89 -2.96 -17.19
C GLU A 202 2.46 -3.54 -17.21
N ALA A 203 2.31 -4.83 -16.89
CA ALA A 203 0.99 -5.43 -16.76
C ALA A 203 0.15 -4.79 -15.63
N MET A 204 0.78 -4.40 -14.51
CA MET A 204 0.13 -3.73 -13.38
C MET A 204 0.00 -2.21 -13.54
N ALA A 205 0.71 -1.58 -14.49
CA ALA A 205 0.75 -0.12 -14.63
C ALA A 205 -0.64 0.54 -14.69
N PRO A 206 -1.69 -0.03 -15.34
CA PRO A 206 -3.04 0.55 -15.31
C PRO A 206 -3.58 0.78 -13.89
N THR A 207 -3.17 -0.03 -12.91
CA THR A 207 -3.63 0.11 -11.51
C THR A 207 -3.04 1.33 -10.78
N MET A 208 -2.08 2.04 -11.38
CA MET A 208 -1.60 3.32 -10.84
C MET A 208 -2.73 4.37 -10.82
N ALA A 209 -3.66 4.31 -11.79
CA ALA A 209 -4.85 5.15 -11.79
C ALA A 209 -5.79 4.80 -10.61
N TYR A 210 -5.83 3.53 -10.18
CA TYR A 210 -6.61 3.09 -9.02
C TYR A 210 -6.03 3.65 -7.72
N ASP A 211 -4.71 3.58 -7.55
CA ASP A 211 -4.04 4.19 -6.40
C ASP A 211 -4.28 5.70 -6.31
N SER A 212 -4.25 6.38 -7.46
CA SER A 212 -4.58 7.81 -7.53
C SER A 212 -6.03 8.12 -7.09
N GLU A 213 -7.00 7.24 -7.38
CA GLU A 213 -8.36 7.38 -6.87
C GLU A 213 -8.45 7.07 -5.36
N VAL A 214 -7.73 6.06 -4.87
CA VAL A 214 -7.65 5.72 -3.44
C VAL A 214 -7.12 6.90 -2.61
N MET A 215 -6.12 7.62 -3.12
CA MET A 215 -5.53 8.79 -2.45
C MET A 215 -6.24 10.10 -2.76
N ASP A 216 -7.18 10.11 -3.72
CA ASP A 216 -7.86 11.31 -4.23
C ASP A 216 -6.89 12.37 -4.75
N ASP A 217 -5.87 11.92 -5.50
CA ASP A 217 -4.79 12.77 -6.01
C ASP A 217 -5.30 13.88 -6.92
N ILE A 218 -6.26 13.57 -7.78
CA ILE A 218 -6.84 14.56 -8.71
C ILE A 218 -7.79 15.50 -8.00
N GLY A 219 -8.65 14.99 -7.15
CA GLY A 219 -9.66 15.79 -6.44
C GLY A 219 -9.03 16.70 -5.38
N ARG A 220 -8.46 16.09 -4.33
CA ARG A 220 -7.87 16.82 -3.20
C ARG A 220 -6.35 16.99 -3.29
N GLY A 221 -5.69 16.47 -4.35
CA GLY A 221 -4.23 16.47 -4.46
C GLY A 221 -3.57 15.58 -3.41
N GLY A 222 -4.21 14.46 -3.06
CA GLY A 222 -3.68 13.54 -2.07
C GLY A 222 -3.62 14.09 -0.64
N ALA A 223 -4.42 15.11 -0.28
CA ALA A 223 -4.42 15.66 1.07
C ALA A 223 -4.91 14.65 2.11
N VAL A 224 -4.37 14.72 3.34
CA VAL A 224 -4.81 13.88 4.47
C VAL A 224 -6.34 13.92 4.60
N PRO A 225 -7.04 12.76 4.55
CA PRO A 225 -8.50 12.68 4.61
C PRO A 225 -9.01 12.68 6.05
N THR A 226 -8.90 13.81 6.76
CA THR A 226 -9.22 13.93 8.18
C THR A 226 -10.65 13.52 8.52
N ASP A 227 -11.64 13.86 7.67
CA ASP A 227 -13.02 13.43 7.86
C ASP A 227 -13.21 11.92 7.75
N LEU A 228 -12.45 11.27 6.85
CA LEU A 228 -12.44 9.82 6.71
C LEU A 228 -11.81 9.16 7.94
N ALA A 229 -10.63 9.65 8.35
CA ALA A 229 -9.90 9.18 9.52
C ALA A 229 -10.75 9.30 10.80
N GLY A 230 -11.49 10.39 10.96
CA GLY A 230 -12.42 10.61 12.08
C GLY A 230 -13.58 9.62 12.19
N ARG A 231 -13.85 8.85 11.13
CA ARG A 231 -14.90 7.80 11.13
C ARG A 231 -14.40 6.43 11.56
N VAL A 232 -13.10 6.20 11.58
CA VAL A 232 -12.50 4.91 11.95
C VAL A 232 -12.68 4.66 13.44
N ARG A 233 -13.21 3.49 13.81
CA ARG A 233 -13.52 3.12 15.21
C ARG A 233 -12.58 2.06 15.79
N SER A 234 -11.90 1.29 14.93
CA SER A 234 -10.89 0.32 15.37
C SER A 234 -9.70 1.01 16.04
N GLU A 235 -9.07 0.33 16.98
CA GLU A 235 -7.74 0.76 17.44
C GLU A 235 -6.80 0.79 16.23
N THR A 236 -6.10 1.90 16.05
CA THR A 236 -5.26 2.12 14.89
C THR A 236 -3.85 2.52 15.30
N LEU A 237 -2.86 1.88 14.69
CA LEU A 237 -1.46 2.27 14.77
C LEU A 237 -1.04 2.88 13.42
N VAL A 238 -0.55 4.12 13.45
CA VAL A 238 0.06 4.76 12.29
C VAL A 238 1.57 4.72 12.47
N LEU A 239 2.26 4.01 11.57
CA LEU A 239 3.71 3.82 11.57
C LEU A 239 4.37 4.68 10.52
N VAL A 240 5.58 5.16 10.84
CA VAL A 240 6.45 5.86 9.90
C VAL A 240 7.92 5.55 10.20
N GLY A 241 8.76 5.49 9.18
CA GLY A 241 10.21 5.40 9.33
C GLY A 241 10.79 6.70 9.86
N GLY A 242 11.71 6.62 10.83
CA GLY A 242 12.37 7.80 11.40
C GLY A 242 13.38 8.46 10.45
N ALA A 243 13.82 7.77 9.40
CA ALA A 243 14.66 8.29 8.32
C ALA A 243 13.84 8.67 7.06
N SER A 244 12.52 8.49 7.07
CA SER A 244 11.64 8.95 6.00
C SER A 244 11.58 10.48 5.92
N PRO A 245 11.22 11.07 4.77
CA PRO A 245 11.11 12.51 4.62
C PRO A 245 10.20 13.16 5.67
N GLU A 246 10.54 14.35 6.12
CA GLU A 246 9.83 15.07 7.20
C GLU A 246 8.32 15.22 6.92
N TRP A 247 7.94 15.49 5.66
CA TRP A 247 6.54 15.59 5.27
C TRP A 247 5.77 14.28 5.53
N MET A 248 6.40 13.11 5.32
CA MET A 248 5.79 11.81 5.55
C MET A 248 5.62 11.52 7.05
N ILE A 249 6.58 11.96 7.86
CA ILE A 249 6.50 11.92 9.33
C ILE A 249 5.33 12.79 9.83
N ASP A 250 5.18 13.98 9.27
CA ASP A 250 4.08 14.90 9.60
C ASP A 250 2.72 14.35 9.19
N VAL A 251 2.62 13.74 8.00
CA VAL A 251 1.40 13.07 7.53
C VAL A 251 0.99 11.95 8.49
N ALA A 252 1.92 11.07 8.88
CA ALA A 252 1.63 9.97 9.78
C ALA A 252 1.07 10.47 11.13
N ARG A 253 1.62 11.57 11.65
CA ARG A 253 1.12 12.24 12.86
C ARG A 253 -0.28 12.80 12.65
N GLN A 254 -0.51 13.55 11.56
CA GLN A 254 -1.83 14.14 11.24
C GLN A 254 -2.91 13.08 11.07
N VAL A 255 -2.60 11.96 10.40
CA VAL A 255 -3.53 10.84 10.25
C VAL A 255 -3.87 10.23 11.61
N ALA A 256 -2.88 9.98 12.47
CA ALA A 256 -3.12 9.43 13.81
C ALA A 256 -3.96 10.36 14.70
N GLU A 257 -3.68 11.66 14.67
CA GLU A 257 -4.40 12.69 15.44
C GLU A 257 -5.86 12.87 14.98
N ALA A 258 -6.13 12.65 13.68
CA ALA A 258 -7.49 12.72 13.14
C ALA A 258 -8.36 11.51 13.55
N MET A 259 -7.76 10.43 14.04
CA MET A 259 -8.48 9.20 14.42
C MET A 259 -8.88 9.19 15.89
N PRO A 260 -10.13 8.79 16.25
CA PRO A 260 -10.56 8.70 17.65
C PRO A 260 -9.70 7.75 18.51
N ASN A 261 -9.17 6.67 17.93
CA ASN A 261 -8.34 5.66 18.57
C ASN A 261 -6.99 5.50 17.87
N GLY A 262 -6.47 6.58 17.30
CA GLY A 262 -5.18 6.59 16.61
C GLY A 262 -4.01 6.64 17.57
N ARG A 263 -2.97 5.85 17.27
CA ARG A 263 -1.67 5.90 17.93
C ARG A 263 -0.61 6.14 16.85
N TYR A 264 0.35 6.97 17.13
CA TYR A 264 1.49 7.27 16.27
C TYR A 264 2.75 6.60 16.82
N SER A 265 3.56 6.00 15.93
CA SER A 265 4.85 5.42 16.29
C SER A 265 5.87 5.57 15.18
N VAL A 266 7.11 5.78 15.55
CA VAL A 266 8.26 5.93 14.66
C VAL A 266 9.12 4.68 14.72
N LEU A 267 9.49 4.17 13.57
CA LEU A 267 10.49 3.11 13.42
C LEU A 267 11.86 3.76 13.23
N GLU A 268 12.58 3.94 14.32
CA GLU A 268 13.84 4.68 14.35
C GLU A 268 14.87 4.13 13.35
N GLY A 269 15.45 5.03 12.55
CA GLY A 269 16.46 4.71 11.54
C GLY A 269 15.94 3.91 10.34
N GLN A 270 14.62 3.69 10.25
CA GLN A 270 14.00 3.03 9.10
C GLN A 270 13.44 4.05 8.12
N GLU A 271 13.36 3.64 6.88
CA GLU A 271 12.80 4.40 5.77
C GLU A 271 11.46 3.78 5.34
N HIS A 272 10.94 4.15 4.14
CA HIS A 272 9.64 3.70 3.62
C HIS A 272 9.49 2.17 3.54
N VAL A 273 10.57 1.45 3.21
CA VAL A 273 10.59 -0.01 3.16
C VAL A 273 11.36 -0.53 4.36
N VAL A 274 10.67 -1.21 5.28
CA VAL A 274 11.22 -1.72 6.53
C VAL A 274 11.43 -3.23 6.43
N PRO A 275 12.64 -3.75 6.78
CA PRO A 275 12.88 -5.19 6.83
C PRO A 275 11.87 -5.91 7.73
N PRO A 276 11.33 -7.07 7.31
CA PRO A 276 10.30 -7.79 8.06
C PRO A 276 10.70 -8.10 9.51
N GLU A 277 11.97 -8.41 9.76
CA GLU A 277 12.51 -8.72 11.08
C GLU A 277 12.50 -7.52 12.05
N ILE A 278 12.41 -6.29 11.52
CA ILE A 278 12.27 -5.06 12.31
C ILE A 278 10.79 -4.67 12.43
N LEU A 279 10.05 -4.76 11.32
CA LEU A 279 8.67 -4.34 11.24
C LEU A 279 7.73 -5.26 12.05
N VAL A 280 7.85 -6.58 11.85
CA VAL A 280 6.89 -7.56 12.37
C VAL A 280 6.83 -7.62 13.90
N PRO A 281 7.93 -7.48 14.67
CA PRO A 281 7.84 -7.37 16.13
C PRO A 281 6.93 -6.23 16.60
N VAL A 282 7.01 -5.06 15.96
CA VAL A 282 6.17 -3.89 16.29
C VAL A 282 4.70 -4.15 15.93
N LEU A 283 4.46 -4.73 14.75
CA LEU A 283 3.11 -5.13 14.35
C LEU A 283 2.53 -6.14 15.32
N ALA A 284 3.29 -7.17 15.69
CA ALA A 284 2.84 -8.24 16.58
C ALA A 284 2.51 -7.73 17.98
N GLU A 285 3.31 -6.85 18.54
CA GLU A 285 3.04 -6.21 19.84
C GLU A 285 1.69 -5.48 19.82
N PHE A 286 1.46 -4.65 18.82
CA PHE A 286 0.19 -3.92 18.68
C PHE A 286 -0.99 -4.86 18.40
N LEU A 287 -0.84 -5.84 17.50
CA LEU A 287 -1.93 -6.70 17.07
C LEU A 287 -2.39 -7.70 18.16
N THR A 288 -1.52 -8.05 19.12
CA THR A 288 -1.84 -9.00 20.22
C THR A 288 -2.26 -8.33 21.54
N GLY A 289 -1.84 -7.08 21.79
CA GLY A 289 -2.22 -6.29 22.99
C GLY A 289 -3.61 -5.71 22.86
#